data_46e6b83354800b894143c5123bc7e52a
#
_entry.id   46e6b83354800b894143c5123bc7e52a
#
_cell.length_a   1.000
_cell.length_b   1.000
_cell.length_c   1.000
_cell.angle_alpha   90.00
_cell.angle_beta   90.00
_cell.angle_gamma   90.00
#
_symmetry.space_group_name_H-M   'P 1'
#
loop_
_entity.id
_entity.type
_entity.pdbx_description
1 polymer ?
#
loop_
_entity_poly.entity_id
_entity_poly.type
_entity_poly.pdbx_seq_one_letter_code
_entity_poly.pdbx_strand_id
1 'polypeptide(L)'
;MHFPLFVSLFLTVSCSSCNATPSSAQASEEGEEGAANPTSEQVLNGSSLSEYAVELDYTRADSLRVVELLKLRQPSDETSDVLFIARQFLGVPYVGATLEKPGEERLVVNLCQLDCTTFVETVCALVMTRRSGSVSFADYCEHLRNLRYRDGHCAVLSRLHYFSWWTADKVKRGFMTPVSFPAFLLEKHRFVVSYMSDHPDSYPFLKNRPERTDSIRLMERETPAEGVMLPQRHTGLSASRLKGIADGDVIGVVTSKAGLDYAHVGFAVWGKDGRLHLLHASSQFHKVLETPETLQAYLTQRSSFLGICAWRLK
;
A
#
# COMPACT_ATOMS: atom_id res chain seq x y z
N MET A 1 -14.17 26.61 13.07
CA MET A 1 -13.01 26.55 12.18
C MET A 1 -13.18 25.35 11.27
N HIS A 2 -13.62 25.57 10.03
CA HIS A 2 -13.83 24.54 9.02
C HIS A 2 -12.48 24.26 8.39
N PHE A 3 -11.95 23.03 8.60
CA PHE A 3 -10.84 22.53 7.80
C PHE A 3 -11.42 21.73 6.64
N PRO A 4 -11.00 22.01 5.41
CA PRO A 4 -11.51 21.30 4.24
C PRO A 4 -11.04 19.84 4.25
N LEU A 5 -11.95 18.96 3.92
CA LEU A 5 -11.67 17.61 3.43
C LEU A 5 -10.58 17.73 2.37
N PHE A 6 -9.53 16.89 2.47
CA PHE A 6 -8.59 16.69 1.37
C PHE A 6 -9.29 15.89 0.24
N VAL A 7 -10.12 16.60 -0.50
CA VAL A 7 -10.31 16.33 -1.92
C VAL A 7 -9.09 16.95 -2.57
N SER A 8 -8.18 16.17 -3.11
CA SER A 8 -7.03 16.66 -3.88
C SER A 8 -7.52 17.53 -5.02
N LEU A 9 -7.47 18.84 -4.82
CA LEU A 9 -7.64 19.80 -5.90
C LEU A 9 -6.35 19.77 -6.73
N PHE A 10 -6.48 19.46 -8.00
CA PHE A 10 -5.41 19.44 -8.98
C PHE A 10 -4.66 20.76 -9.01
N LEU A 11 -3.42 20.76 -8.54
CA LEU A 11 -2.40 21.72 -8.93
C LEU A 11 -1.34 20.94 -9.67
N THR A 12 -1.35 21.11 -11.01
CA THR A 12 -0.31 20.62 -11.90
C THR A 12 0.99 21.35 -11.60
N VAL A 13 1.89 20.70 -10.89
CA VAL A 13 3.30 21.11 -10.86
C VAL A 13 4.01 20.23 -11.87
N SER A 14 4.38 20.84 -13.00
CA SER A 14 5.21 20.24 -14.04
C SER A 14 6.59 19.90 -13.46
N CYS A 15 6.87 18.63 -13.31
CA CYS A 15 8.22 18.14 -13.03
C CYS A 15 8.98 18.08 -14.35
N SER A 16 9.77 19.13 -14.64
CA SER A 16 10.73 19.18 -15.77
C SER A 16 11.98 18.40 -15.39
N SER A 17 12.04 17.13 -15.74
CA SER A 17 13.31 16.42 -15.97
C SER A 17 13.08 14.97 -16.39
N CYS A 18 12.42 14.76 -17.53
CA CYS A 18 12.51 13.53 -18.34
C CYS A 18 12.08 13.85 -19.79
N ASN A 19 12.66 14.88 -20.39
CA ASN A 19 12.56 15.09 -21.85
C ASN A 19 13.94 14.90 -22.47
N ALA A 20 14.16 13.71 -23.02
CA ALA A 20 15.14 13.50 -24.06
C ALA A 20 14.37 13.48 -25.40
N THR A 21 14.48 14.55 -26.15
CA THR A 21 14.02 14.67 -27.55
C THR A 21 14.90 13.83 -28.47
N PRO A 22 14.35 13.10 -29.44
CA PRO A 22 15.16 12.46 -30.46
C PRO A 22 15.55 13.48 -31.54
N SER A 23 16.85 13.64 -31.74
CA SER A 23 17.45 14.34 -32.88
C SER A 23 17.35 13.46 -34.12
N SER A 24 16.78 14.03 -35.19
CA SER A 24 16.78 13.49 -36.54
C SER A 24 18.18 13.55 -37.17
N ALA A 25 18.71 12.38 -37.56
CA ALA A 25 19.75 12.30 -38.57
C ALA A 25 19.46 11.09 -39.48
N GLN A 26 19.23 11.40 -40.76
CA GLN A 26 19.20 10.44 -41.87
C GLN A 26 20.63 9.98 -42.17
N ALA A 27 20.84 8.66 -42.34
CA ALA A 27 21.77 8.12 -43.33
C ALA A 27 21.64 6.61 -43.47
N SER A 28 21.36 6.17 -44.68
CA SER A 28 21.83 5.03 -45.47
C SER A 28 21.74 3.60 -44.90
N GLU A 29 21.01 2.82 -45.69
CA GLU A 29 20.94 1.35 -45.76
C GLU A 29 22.31 0.73 -45.97
N GLU A 30 22.61 -0.33 -45.23
CA GLU A 30 23.27 -1.55 -45.71
C GLU A 30 22.99 -2.69 -44.71
N GLY A 31 22.62 -3.86 -45.24
CA GLY A 31 22.11 -4.97 -44.49
C GLY A 31 23.19 -5.80 -43.80
N GLU A 32 22.79 -6.41 -42.65
CA GLU A 32 23.32 -7.68 -42.21
C GLU A 32 22.25 -8.45 -41.41
N GLU A 33 22.11 -9.71 -41.77
CA GLU A 33 21.16 -10.67 -41.19
C GLU A 33 21.49 -11.03 -39.73
N GLY A 34 20.45 -11.18 -38.92
CA GLY A 34 20.35 -12.23 -37.94
C GLY A 34 20.75 -11.97 -36.51
N ALA A 35 19.87 -11.39 -35.73
CA ALA A 35 19.61 -11.82 -34.39
C ALA A 35 18.22 -11.29 -33.95
N ALA A 36 17.24 -12.16 -33.89
CA ALA A 36 15.90 -11.82 -33.44
C ALA A 36 15.92 -11.36 -31.97
N ASN A 37 15.59 -10.09 -31.74
CA ASN A 37 15.25 -9.59 -30.41
C ASN A 37 14.01 -10.35 -29.93
N PRO A 38 14.01 -10.92 -28.70
CA PRO A 38 12.83 -11.57 -28.17
C PRO A 38 11.73 -10.53 -28.01
N THR A 39 10.61 -10.78 -28.68
CA THR A 39 9.37 -10.03 -28.54
C THR A 39 8.89 -10.10 -27.10
N SER A 40 8.17 -9.05 -26.68
CA SER A 40 7.57 -8.88 -25.34
C SER A 40 6.74 -10.10 -24.82
N GLU A 41 6.44 -11.06 -25.67
CA GLU A 41 5.75 -12.32 -25.35
C GLU A 41 6.65 -13.40 -24.73
N GLN A 42 7.98 -13.35 -24.89
CA GLN A 42 8.88 -14.40 -24.40
C GLN A 42 9.32 -14.25 -22.95
N VAL A 43 9.05 -13.12 -22.31
CA VAL A 43 9.34 -12.90 -20.86
C VAL A 43 8.20 -13.41 -19.96
N LEU A 44 7.07 -13.81 -20.55
CA LEU A 44 5.85 -14.26 -19.83
C LEU A 44 5.67 -15.78 -19.75
N ASN A 45 6.56 -16.59 -20.33
CA ASN A 45 6.43 -18.05 -20.35
C ASN A 45 7.13 -18.70 -19.16
N GLY A 46 6.46 -18.66 -18.01
CA GLY A 46 6.82 -19.45 -16.84
C GLY A 46 5.63 -19.60 -15.90
N SER A 47 4.88 -20.70 -16.02
CA SER A 47 3.78 -21.19 -15.18
C SER A 47 2.43 -20.48 -15.29
N SER A 48 1.47 -21.20 -15.82
CA SER A 48 -0.01 -21.12 -15.70
C SER A 48 -0.57 -19.81 -15.10
N LEU A 49 -0.69 -18.78 -15.95
CA LEU A 49 -1.63 -17.69 -15.71
C LEU A 49 -3.04 -18.28 -15.83
N SER A 50 -3.63 -18.64 -14.68
CA SER A 50 -4.96 -19.19 -14.58
C SER A 50 -5.99 -18.18 -15.11
N GLU A 51 -6.92 -18.68 -15.85
CA GLU A 51 -8.29 -18.40 -16.20
C GLU A 51 -8.85 -16.96 -16.21
N TYR A 52 -8.15 -15.95 -15.65
CA TYR A 52 -8.49 -14.53 -15.73
C TYR A 52 -7.24 -13.73 -16.10
N ALA A 53 -7.09 -13.41 -17.37
CA ALA A 53 -6.05 -12.47 -17.82
C ALA A 53 -6.31 -11.11 -17.13
N VAL A 54 -5.59 -10.83 -16.05
CA VAL A 54 -5.64 -9.54 -15.36
C VAL A 54 -4.92 -8.51 -16.24
N GLU A 55 -5.64 -7.51 -16.68
CA GLU A 55 -5.01 -6.42 -17.43
C GLU A 55 -4.11 -5.61 -16.49
N LEU A 56 -2.82 -5.49 -16.86
CA LEU A 56 -1.81 -4.77 -16.10
C LEU A 56 -1.69 -3.33 -16.60
N ASP A 57 -1.57 -2.39 -15.68
CA ASP A 57 -1.22 -0.99 -15.97
C ASP A 57 0.12 -0.66 -15.26
N TYR A 58 1.20 -0.65 -16.04
CA TYR A 58 2.56 -0.41 -15.54
C TYR A 58 3.46 0.18 -16.64
N THR A 59 4.57 0.76 -16.22
CA THR A 59 5.63 1.18 -17.13
C THR A 59 6.76 0.14 -17.16
N ARG A 60 7.56 0.14 -18.25
CA ARG A 60 8.78 -0.68 -18.29
C ARG A 60 9.74 -0.35 -17.13
N ALA A 61 9.78 0.91 -16.70
CA ALA A 61 10.59 1.32 -15.56
C ALA A 61 10.13 0.64 -14.26
N ASP A 62 8.80 0.53 -14.04
CA ASP A 62 8.25 -0.15 -12.87
C ASP A 62 8.63 -1.64 -12.85
N SER A 63 8.47 -2.35 -13.97
CA SER A 63 8.81 -3.77 -14.05
C SER A 63 10.31 -4.03 -13.83
N LEU A 64 11.19 -3.20 -14.40
CA LEU A 64 12.63 -3.29 -14.16
C LEU A 64 12.98 -3.01 -12.70
N ARG A 65 12.37 -1.99 -12.10
CA ARG A 65 12.60 -1.63 -10.69
C ARG A 65 12.14 -2.73 -9.74
N VAL A 66 11.00 -3.38 -10.00
CA VAL A 66 10.56 -4.55 -9.24
C VAL A 66 11.62 -5.65 -9.27
N VAL A 67 12.09 -6.04 -10.46
CA VAL A 67 13.10 -7.10 -10.61
C VAL A 67 14.42 -6.73 -9.92
N GLU A 68 14.83 -5.46 -10.00
CA GLU A 68 16.00 -4.95 -9.27
C GLU A 68 15.84 -5.12 -7.75
N LEU A 69 14.71 -4.68 -7.18
CA LEU A 69 14.42 -4.79 -5.75
C LEU A 69 14.36 -6.24 -5.27
N LEU A 70 13.81 -7.14 -6.09
CA LEU A 70 13.76 -8.57 -5.77
C LEU A 70 15.15 -9.20 -5.68
N LYS A 71 16.12 -8.70 -6.43
CA LYS A 71 17.51 -9.20 -6.47
C LYS A 71 18.41 -8.59 -5.41
N LEU A 72 17.97 -7.56 -4.68
CA LEU A 72 18.78 -6.92 -3.66
C LEU A 72 19.20 -7.92 -2.56
N ARG A 73 20.48 -7.91 -2.21
CA ARG A 73 20.98 -8.67 -1.08
C ARG A 73 20.76 -7.88 0.21
N GLN A 74 20.03 -8.48 1.15
CA GLN A 74 19.84 -7.87 2.46
C GLN A 74 21.14 -7.97 3.27
N PRO A 75 21.59 -6.87 3.92
CA PRO A 75 22.71 -6.90 4.84
C PRO A 75 22.43 -7.82 6.04
N SER A 76 23.47 -8.46 6.59
CA SER A 76 23.34 -9.43 7.68
C SER A 76 22.91 -8.81 9.02
N ASP A 77 23.09 -7.52 9.19
CA ASP A 77 22.70 -6.74 10.37
C ASP A 77 21.27 -6.19 10.30
N GLU A 78 20.63 -6.24 9.12
CA GLU A 78 19.23 -5.86 8.96
C GLU A 78 18.36 -7.07 9.23
N THR A 79 17.62 -7.04 10.35
CA THR A 79 16.81 -8.17 10.81
C THR A 79 15.40 -8.21 10.21
N SER A 80 14.89 -7.08 9.71
CA SER A 80 13.57 -6.98 9.09
C SER A 80 13.68 -6.84 7.58
N ASP A 81 13.31 -7.89 6.84
CA ASP A 81 13.21 -7.85 5.37
C ASP A 81 12.14 -6.86 4.89
N VAL A 82 11.08 -6.65 5.69
CA VAL A 82 10.04 -5.64 5.41
C VAL A 82 10.64 -4.24 5.46
N LEU A 83 11.38 -3.88 6.53
CA LEU A 83 12.02 -2.57 6.62
C LEU A 83 13.13 -2.39 5.59
N PHE A 84 13.89 -3.45 5.31
CA PHE A 84 14.91 -3.42 4.26
C PHE A 84 14.31 -3.01 2.91
N ILE A 85 13.20 -3.62 2.51
CA ILE A 85 12.51 -3.28 1.26
C ILE A 85 11.81 -1.92 1.37
N ALA A 86 11.11 -1.63 2.47
CA ALA A 86 10.41 -0.36 2.65
C ALA A 86 11.34 0.87 2.54
N ARG A 87 12.56 0.77 3.08
CA ARG A 87 13.59 1.82 3.01
C ARG A 87 14.11 2.10 1.60
N GLN A 88 13.92 1.18 0.64
CA GLN A 88 14.27 1.42 -0.77
C GLN A 88 13.34 2.44 -1.44
N PHE A 89 12.24 2.82 -0.79
CA PHE A 89 11.26 3.81 -1.25
C PHE A 89 11.41 5.18 -0.57
N LEU A 90 12.39 5.37 0.33
CA LEU A 90 12.59 6.66 0.99
C LEU A 90 12.76 7.78 -0.05
N GLY A 91 11.98 8.86 0.11
CA GLY A 91 11.98 9.99 -0.81
C GLY A 91 11.02 9.85 -2.00
N VAL A 92 10.43 8.68 -2.26
CA VAL A 92 9.41 8.51 -3.32
C VAL A 92 8.23 9.45 -3.03
N PRO A 93 7.75 10.23 -4.03
CA PRO A 93 6.67 11.18 -3.86
C PRO A 93 5.37 10.54 -3.37
N TYR A 94 4.69 11.22 -2.44
CA TYR A 94 3.31 10.88 -2.09
C TYR A 94 2.35 11.43 -3.15
N VAL A 95 1.57 10.54 -3.75
CA VAL A 95 0.48 10.90 -4.68
C VAL A 95 -0.73 10.02 -4.37
N GLY A 96 -1.85 10.65 -4.02
CA GLY A 96 -3.12 9.94 -3.79
C GLY A 96 -3.83 9.58 -5.08
N ALA A 97 -4.77 8.63 -4.99
CA ALA A 97 -5.67 8.24 -6.08
C ALA A 97 -4.97 7.71 -7.34
N THR A 98 -3.76 7.17 -7.23
CA THR A 98 -3.02 6.60 -8.38
C THR A 98 -3.70 5.36 -8.99
N LEU A 99 -4.62 4.74 -8.26
CA LEU A 99 -5.43 3.60 -8.71
C LEU A 99 -6.71 4.02 -9.43
N GLU A 100 -7.10 5.29 -9.36
CA GLU A 100 -8.34 5.80 -9.94
C GLU A 100 -8.13 6.11 -11.43
N LYS A 101 -8.13 5.07 -12.26
CA LYS A 101 -7.94 5.18 -13.71
C LYS A 101 -9.30 5.13 -14.42
N PRO A 102 -9.46 5.82 -15.58
CA PRO A 102 -10.63 5.65 -16.44
C PRO A 102 -10.72 4.24 -17.00
N GLY A 103 -11.97 3.78 -17.22
CA GLY A 103 -12.21 2.47 -17.85
C GLY A 103 -12.46 1.36 -16.83
N GLU A 104 -12.07 0.15 -17.22
CA GLU A 104 -12.19 -1.02 -16.37
C GLU A 104 -11.04 -1.12 -15.38
N GLU A 105 -11.28 -1.85 -14.29
CA GLU A 105 -10.26 -2.04 -13.25
C GLU A 105 -9.08 -2.82 -13.81
N ARG A 106 -7.89 -2.32 -13.52
CA ARG A 106 -6.60 -2.93 -13.89
C ARG A 106 -5.71 -3.05 -12.67
N LEU A 107 -4.83 -4.02 -12.67
CA LEU A 107 -3.80 -4.06 -11.65
C LEU A 107 -2.71 -3.01 -11.95
N VAL A 108 -2.83 -1.87 -11.28
CA VAL A 108 -1.84 -0.78 -11.39
C VAL A 108 -0.58 -1.14 -10.60
N VAL A 109 0.58 -1.10 -11.27
CA VAL A 109 1.91 -1.16 -10.66
C VAL A 109 2.59 0.19 -10.86
N ASN A 110 2.79 0.92 -9.77
CA ASN A 110 3.46 2.23 -9.78
C ASN A 110 4.41 2.31 -8.58
N LEU A 111 5.71 2.34 -8.85
CA LEU A 111 6.76 2.43 -7.81
C LEU A 111 7.28 3.86 -7.63
N CYS A 112 6.85 4.80 -8.49
CA CYS A 112 7.34 6.18 -8.51
C CYS A 112 6.44 7.16 -7.74
N GLN A 113 5.18 6.79 -7.50
CA GLN A 113 4.18 7.63 -6.83
C GLN A 113 3.30 6.74 -5.98
N LEU A 114 3.33 6.94 -4.67
CA LEU A 114 2.66 6.08 -3.71
C LEU A 114 1.84 6.89 -2.71
N ASP A 115 0.66 6.40 -2.35
CA ASP A 115 -0.02 6.78 -1.12
C ASP A 115 0.31 5.79 0.01
N CYS A 116 -0.27 5.99 1.20
CA CYS A 116 0.03 5.14 2.34
C CYS A 116 -0.36 3.67 2.12
N THR A 117 -1.47 3.41 1.45
CA THR A 117 -1.96 2.06 1.20
C THR A 117 -1.16 1.37 0.09
N THR A 118 -0.98 2.03 -1.05
CA THR A 118 -0.20 1.48 -2.16
C THR A 118 1.26 1.26 -1.80
N PHE A 119 1.84 2.09 -0.90
CA PHE A 119 3.16 1.85 -0.33
C PHE A 119 3.22 0.54 0.45
N VAL A 120 2.28 0.33 1.39
CA VAL A 120 2.22 -0.91 2.19
C VAL A 120 2.00 -2.13 1.29
N GLU A 121 1.07 -2.06 0.33
CA GLU A 121 0.81 -3.15 -0.61
C GLU A 121 2.05 -3.49 -1.44
N THR A 122 2.74 -2.49 -1.98
CA THR A 122 3.94 -2.66 -2.81
C THR A 122 5.07 -3.34 -2.03
N VAL A 123 5.34 -2.87 -0.81
CA VAL A 123 6.37 -3.46 0.05
C VAL A 123 6.01 -4.90 0.43
N CYS A 124 4.77 -5.14 0.88
CA CYS A 124 4.32 -6.49 1.24
C CYS A 124 4.40 -7.46 0.05
N ALA A 125 4.00 -7.03 -1.16
CA ALA A 125 4.10 -7.86 -2.36
C ALA A 125 5.55 -8.21 -2.71
N LEU A 126 6.47 -7.24 -2.64
CA LEU A 126 7.91 -7.47 -2.85
C LEU A 126 8.48 -8.46 -1.82
N VAL A 127 8.15 -8.30 -0.55
CA VAL A 127 8.62 -9.19 0.52
C VAL A 127 8.07 -10.60 0.33
N MET A 128 6.77 -10.76 0.03
CA MET A 128 6.17 -12.08 -0.25
C MET A 128 6.85 -12.77 -1.44
N THR A 129 7.13 -12.01 -2.51
CA THR A 129 7.82 -12.54 -3.70
C THR A 129 9.26 -12.97 -3.35
N ARG A 130 9.98 -12.19 -2.56
CA ARG A 130 11.33 -12.55 -2.10
C ARG A 130 11.32 -13.79 -1.21
N ARG A 131 10.36 -13.89 -0.27
CA ARG A 131 10.21 -15.05 0.63
C ARG A 131 9.86 -16.34 -0.13
N SER A 132 9.15 -16.23 -1.27
CA SER A 132 8.92 -17.39 -2.15
C SER A 132 10.17 -17.82 -2.95
N GLY A 133 11.26 -17.04 -2.88
CA GLY A 133 12.48 -17.28 -3.65
C GLY A 133 12.41 -16.80 -5.11
N SER A 134 11.33 -16.11 -5.50
CA SER A 134 11.16 -15.62 -6.87
C SER A 134 11.79 -14.23 -7.05
N VAL A 135 12.24 -13.98 -8.29
CA VAL A 135 12.68 -12.67 -8.80
C VAL A 135 11.84 -12.23 -10.01
N SER A 136 10.67 -12.85 -10.19
CA SER A 136 9.78 -12.64 -11.32
C SER A 136 8.86 -11.43 -11.10
N PHE A 137 8.73 -10.57 -12.10
CA PHE A 137 7.74 -9.50 -12.13
C PHE A 137 6.30 -10.04 -12.12
N ALA A 138 6.06 -11.18 -12.79
CA ALA A 138 4.74 -11.81 -12.81
C ALA A 138 4.32 -12.30 -11.42
N ASP A 139 5.22 -12.92 -10.67
CA ASP A 139 4.93 -13.39 -9.30
C ASP A 139 4.70 -12.21 -8.34
N TYR A 140 5.44 -11.11 -8.53
CA TYR A 140 5.16 -9.86 -7.81
C TYR A 140 3.75 -9.34 -8.11
N CYS A 141 3.35 -9.30 -9.38
CA CYS A 141 2.00 -8.87 -9.79
C CYS A 141 0.93 -9.78 -9.18
N GLU A 142 1.17 -11.09 -9.10
CA GLU A 142 0.25 -12.02 -8.47
C GLU A 142 0.12 -11.73 -6.96
N HIS A 143 1.22 -11.56 -6.25
CA HIS A 143 1.18 -11.18 -4.83
C HIS A 143 0.49 -9.84 -4.62
N LEU A 144 0.76 -8.81 -5.46
CA LEU A 144 0.12 -7.51 -5.38
C LEU A 144 -1.40 -7.61 -5.62
N ARG A 145 -1.82 -8.38 -6.62
CA ARG A 145 -3.23 -8.67 -6.90
C ARG A 145 -3.92 -9.34 -5.71
N ASN A 146 -3.26 -10.34 -5.12
CA ASN A 146 -3.75 -11.05 -3.95
C ASN A 146 -3.80 -10.17 -2.69
N LEU A 147 -3.00 -9.12 -2.59
CA LEU A 147 -3.07 -8.13 -1.51
C LEU A 147 -4.17 -7.09 -1.73
N ARG A 148 -4.32 -6.57 -2.95
CA ARG A 148 -5.21 -5.44 -3.25
C ARG A 148 -6.67 -5.84 -3.39
N TYR A 149 -6.94 -7.05 -3.88
CA TYR A 149 -8.29 -7.48 -4.20
C TYR A 149 -8.75 -8.66 -3.35
N ARG A 150 -10.04 -8.67 -3.03
CA ARG A 150 -10.72 -9.79 -2.37
C ARG A 150 -10.55 -11.05 -3.23
N ASP A 151 -10.06 -12.11 -2.60
CA ASP A 151 -9.77 -13.40 -3.25
C ASP A 151 -8.93 -13.28 -4.54
N GLY A 152 -8.18 -12.17 -4.70
CA GLY A 152 -7.36 -11.90 -5.88
C GLY A 152 -8.15 -11.57 -7.16
N HIS A 153 -9.46 -11.33 -7.08
CA HIS A 153 -10.30 -10.98 -8.23
C HIS A 153 -10.15 -9.49 -8.57
N CYS A 154 -9.49 -9.16 -9.69
CA CYS A 154 -9.24 -7.78 -10.10
C CYS A 154 -10.53 -7.14 -10.66
N ALA A 155 -11.29 -6.50 -9.79
CA ALA A 155 -12.48 -5.72 -10.13
C ALA A 155 -12.68 -4.61 -9.10
N VAL A 156 -13.28 -3.48 -9.50
CA VAL A 156 -13.42 -2.31 -8.63
C VAL A 156 -14.21 -2.60 -7.34
N LEU A 157 -15.22 -3.45 -7.36
CA LEU A 157 -15.99 -3.83 -6.18
C LEU A 157 -15.29 -4.89 -5.31
N SER A 158 -14.30 -5.60 -5.83
CA SER A 158 -13.48 -6.53 -5.04
C SER A 158 -12.20 -5.88 -4.52
N ARG A 159 -11.85 -4.67 -4.94
CA ARG A 159 -10.77 -3.90 -4.35
C ARG A 159 -11.08 -3.64 -2.86
N LEU A 160 -10.10 -3.86 -2.01
CA LEU A 160 -10.26 -3.76 -0.54
C LEU A 160 -10.09 -2.31 -0.11
N HIS A 161 -11.13 -1.49 -0.34
CA HIS A 161 -11.11 -0.04 -0.19
C HIS A 161 -10.93 0.44 1.26
N TYR A 162 -11.52 -0.26 2.24
CA TYR A 162 -11.30 0.00 3.65
C TYR A 162 -10.14 -0.86 4.17
N PHE A 163 -9.32 -0.28 5.05
CA PHE A 163 -8.18 -1.00 5.56
C PHE A 163 -8.58 -2.17 6.48
N SER A 164 -9.74 -2.07 7.16
CA SER A 164 -10.33 -3.20 7.87
C SER A 164 -10.67 -4.37 6.94
N TRP A 165 -11.19 -4.11 5.73
CA TRP A 165 -11.43 -5.15 4.75
C TRP A 165 -10.13 -5.80 4.29
N TRP A 166 -9.11 -4.95 4.04
CA TRP A 166 -7.79 -5.40 3.62
C TRP A 166 -7.16 -6.33 4.67
N THR A 167 -7.12 -5.91 5.93
CA THR A 167 -6.53 -6.73 7.01
C THR A 167 -7.33 -7.99 7.29
N ALA A 168 -8.66 -7.92 7.31
CA ALA A 168 -9.51 -9.09 7.53
C ALA A 168 -9.30 -10.16 6.45
N ASP A 169 -9.26 -9.76 5.18
CA ASP A 169 -8.98 -10.67 4.06
C ASP A 169 -7.57 -11.29 4.18
N LYS A 170 -6.54 -10.49 4.51
CA LYS A 170 -5.16 -10.98 4.62
C LYS A 170 -4.97 -11.93 5.81
N VAL A 171 -5.66 -11.69 6.91
CA VAL A 171 -5.68 -12.60 8.07
C VAL A 171 -6.42 -13.89 7.72
N LYS A 172 -7.60 -13.81 7.11
CA LYS A 172 -8.39 -14.97 6.67
C LYS A 172 -7.60 -15.87 5.70
N ARG A 173 -6.87 -15.26 4.77
CA ARG A 173 -6.05 -15.97 3.77
C ARG A 173 -4.68 -16.41 4.29
N GLY A 174 -4.35 -16.09 5.52
CA GLY A 174 -3.10 -16.51 6.17
C GLY A 174 -1.85 -15.72 5.75
N PHE A 175 -2.00 -14.60 5.05
CA PHE A 175 -0.88 -13.74 4.66
C PHE A 175 -0.37 -12.89 5.82
N MET A 176 -1.24 -12.60 6.79
CA MET A 176 -0.90 -11.81 7.96
C MET A 176 -1.48 -12.41 9.24
N THR A 177 -0.85 -12.03 10.37
CA THR A 177 -1.39 -12.30 11.70
C THR A 177 -1.55 -10.99 12.48
N PRO A 178 -2.66 -10.78 13.22
CA PRO A 178 -2.77 -9.66 14.13
C PRO A 178 -1.66 -9.70 15.18
N VAL A 179 -1.07 -8.55 15.48
CA VAL A 179 -0.12 -8.41 16.58
C VAL A 179 -0.87 -8.34 17.89
N SER A 180 -0.52 -9.19 18.84
CA SER A 180 -1.12 -9.21 20.17
C SER A 180 -0.36 -8.28 21.11
N PHE A 181 -1.04 -7.26 21.62
CA PHE A 181 -0.55 -6.44 22.73
C PHE A 181 -1.05 -6.98 24.08
N PRO A 182 -0.40 -6.66 25.22
CA PRO A 182 -0.91 -7.01 26.53
C PRO A 182 -2.35 -6.50 26.75
N ALA A 183 -3.25 -7.37 27.14
CA ALA A 183 -4.70 -7.07 27.19
C ALA A 183 -5.04 -5.81 28.02
N PHE A 184 -4.29 -5.54 29.11
CA PHE A 184 -4.49 -4.37 29.97
C PHE A 184 -4.09 -3.03 29.30
N LEU A 185 -3.43 -3.07 28.14
CA LEU A 185 -3.10 -1.89 27.33
C LEU A 185 -4.14 -1.61 26.25
N LEU A 186 -5.03 -2.56 25.97
CA LEU A 186 -5.99 -2.48 24.88
C LEU A 186 -7.30 -1.80 25.32
N GLU A 187 -7.93 -1.12 24.38
CA GLU A 187 -9.27 -0.58 24.53
C GLU A 187 -10.20 -1.14 23.45
N LYS A 188 -11.46 -1.38 23.84
CA LYS A 188 -12.52 -1.70 22.87
C LYS A 188 -12.77 -0.48 21.99
N HIS A 189 -12.92 -0.73 20.71
CA HIS A 189 -13.28 0.29 19.74
C HIS A 189 -14.29 -0.25 18.74
N ARG A 190 -15.17 0.61 18.28
CA ARG A 190 -16.17 0.28 17.27
C ARG A 190 -15.75 0.86 15.92
N PHE A 191 -15.35 -0.02 15.00
CA PHE A 191 -14.94 0.31 13.64
C PHE A 191 -16.19 0.34 12.74
N VAL A 192 -16.80 1.50 12.55
CA VAL A 192 -17.96 1.64 11.65
C VAL A 192 -17.49 2.23 10.35
N VAL A 193 -17.75 1.53 9.24
CA VAL A 193 -17.44 2.00 7.89
C VAL A 193 -18.74 2.33 7.14
N SER A 194 -18.80 3.52 6.56
CA SER A 194 -19.93 4.01 5.74
C SER A 194 -19.53 5.16 4.81
N TYR A 195 -18.27 5.62 4.91
CA TYR A 195 -17.85 6.86 4.28
C TYR A 195 -18.05 6.86 2.75
N MET A 196 -17.78 5.73 2.09
CA MET A 196 -17.88 5.64 0.63
C MET A 196 -19.33 5.69 0.15
N SER A 197 -20.23 4.94 0.79
CA SER A 197 -21.65 4.96 0.42
C SER A 197 -22.36 6.25 0.84
N ASP A 198 -21.86 6.95 1.87
CA ASP A 198 -22.37 8.25 2.31
C ASP A 198 -21.86 9.41 1.43
N HIS A 199 -20.71 9.23 0.73
CA HIS A 199 -20.09 10.26 -0.10
C HIS A 199 -19.71 9.74 -1.50
N PRO A 200 -20.67 9.15 -2.27
CA PRO A 200 -20.36 8.49 -3.54
C PRO A 200 -19.74 9.42 -4.59
N ASP A 201 -20.08 10.71 -4.56
CA ASP A 201 -19.51 11.70 -5.49
C ASP A 201 -18.03 11.96 -5.30
N SER A 202 -17.46 11.59 -4.15
CA SER A 202 -16.03 11.69 -3.86
C SER A 202 -15.19 10.58 -4.52
N TYR A 203 -15.86 9.56 -5.08
CA TYR A 203 -15.21 8.39 -5.66
C TYR A 203 -15.57 8.25 -7.15
N PRO A 204 -14.64 8.42 -8.08
CA PRO A 204 -14.94 8.36 -9.52
C PRO A 204 -15.68 7.10 -9.96
N PHE A 205 -15.40 5.95 -9.34
CA PHE A 205 -16.06 4.69 -9.69
C PHE A 205 -17.48 4.51 -9.10
N LEU A 206 -17.89 5.33 -8.12
CA LEU A 206 -19.23 5.36 -7.53
C LEU A 206 -20.09 6.49 -8.12
N LYS A 207 -19.46 7.58 -8.53
CA LYS A 207 -20.14 8.77 -9.04
C LYS A 207 -21.08 8.42 -10.20
N ASN A 208 -22.35 8.79 -10.08
CA ASN A 208 -23.42 8.48 -11.04
C ASN A 208 -23.63 6.96 -11.27
N ARG A 209 -23.29 6.12 -10.28
CA ARG A 209 -23.44 4.66 -10.34
C ARG A 209 -24.12 4.12 -9.07
N PRO A 210 -25.43 4.31 -8.91
CA PRO A 210 -26.16 3.92 -7.70
C PRO A 210 -26.04 2.43 -7.39
N GLU A 211 -26.02 1.56 -8.40
CA GLU A 211 -25.86 0.11 -8.23
C GLU A 211 -24.54 -0.28 -7.57
N ARG A 212 -23.45 0.45 -7.88
CA ARG A 212 -22.14 0.24 -7.21
C ARG A 212 -22.16 0.77 -5.79
N THR A 213 -22.81 1.93 -5.58
CA THR A 213 -22.97 2.51 -4.24
C THR A 213 -23.76 1.58 -3.33
N ASP A 214 -24.82 0.94 -3.83
CA ASP A 214 -25.60 -0.03 -3.07
C ASP A 214 -24.81 -1.29 -2.74
N SER A 215 -23.98 -1.76 -3.68
CA SER A 215 -23.05 -2.87 -3.42
C SER A 215 -22.03 -2.54 -2.33
N ILE A 216 -21.43 -1.35 -2.37
CA ILE A 216 -20.50 -0.88 -1.30
C ILE A 216 -21.24 -0.77 0.02
N ARG A 217 -22.46 -0.17 0.05
CA ARG A 217 -23.26 -0.02 1.27
C ARG A 217 -23.60 -1.38 1.91
N LEU A 218 -23.87 -2.40 1.10
CA LEU A 218 -24.09 -3.75 1.60
C LEU A 218 -22.81 -4.30 2.28
N MET A 219 -21.66 -4.21 1.62
CA MET A 219 -20.39 -4.66 2.18
C MET A 219 -20.00 -3.89 3.45
N GLU A 220 -20.29 -2.58 3.52
CA GLU A 220 -20.07 -1.76 4.71
C GLU A 220 -20.91 -2.26 5.90
N ARG A 221 -22.19 -2.60 5.68
CA ARG A 221 -23.09 -3.14 6.72
C ARG A 221 -22.65 -4.51 7.23
N GLU A 222 -22.05 -5.32 6.37
CA GLU A 222 -21.56 -6.66 6.72
C GLU A 222 -20.21 -6.63 7.42
N THR A 223 -19.55 -5.46 7.49
CA THR A 223 -18.25 -5.31 8.13
C THR A 223 -18.38 -5.42 9.65
N PRO A 224 -17.65 -6.35 10.31
CA PRO A 224 -17.64 -6.45 11.75
C PRO A 224 -17.17 -5.14 12.40
N ALA A 225 -18.00 -4.57 13.25
CA ALA A 225 -17.70 -3.28 13.88
C ALA A 225 -16.90 -3.39 15.17
N GLU A 226 -17.02 -4.49 15.91
CA GLU A 226 -16.38 -4.64 17.22
C GLU A 226 -14.92 -5.07 17.10
N GLY A 227 -14.03 -4.39 17.83
CA GLY A 227 -12.61 -4.69 17.86
C GLY A 227 -11.88 -4.08 19.06
N VAL A 228 -10.57 -4.18 19.04
CA VAL A 228 -9.69 -3.59 20.05
C VAL A 228 -8.56 -2.83 19.37
N MET A 229 -8.06 -1.80 20.04
CA MET A 229 -6.90 -1.02 19.60
C MET A 229 -5.94 -0.78 20.76
N LEU A 230 -4.68 -0.51 20.44
CA LEU A 230 -3.73 0.10 21.37
C LEU A 230 -3.96 1.62 21.35
N PRO A 231 -4.48 2.24 22.42
CA PRO A 231 -4.77 3.66 22.40
C PRO A 231 -3.50 4.50 22.34
N GLN A 232 -3.63 5.70 21.77
CA GLN A 232 -2.54 6.65 21.53
C GLN A 232 -1.63 6.83 22.75
N ARG A 233 -2.19 6.95 23.96
CA ARG A 233 -1.43 7.15 25.21
C ARG A 233 -0.45 6.02 25.55
N HIS A 234 -0.66 4.83 25.02
CA HIS A 234 0.20 3.67 25.24
C HIS A 234 1.25 3.46 24.14
N THR A 235 1.15 4.13 22.98
CA THR A 235 2.08 3.93 21.87
C THR A 235 3.50 4.44 22.14
N GLY A 236 3.69 5.27 23.15
CA GLY A 236 5.01 5.75 23.62
C GLY A 236 5.71 4.83 24.61
N LEU A 237 5.15 3.67 24.93
CA LEU A 237 5.80 2.70 25.80
C LEU A 237 7.00 2.04 25.11
N SER A 238 7.97 1.56 25.91
CA SER A 238 9.14 0.84 25.40
C SER A 238 8.78 -0.55 24.81
N ALA A 239 9.68 -1.13 24.03
CA ALA A 239 9.53 -2.45 23.44
C ALA A 239 9.23 -3.54 24.49
N SER A 240 9.87 -3.47 25.66
CA SER A 240 9.64 -4.41 26.77
C SER A 240 8.21 -4.34 27.34
N ARG A 241 7.55 -3.18 27.24
CA ARG A 241 6.18 -2.95 27.70
C ARG A 241 5.14 -3.27 26.62
N LEU A 242 5.42 -2.94 25.35
CA LEU A 242 4.51 -3.16 24.23
C LEU A 242 4.51 -4.61 23.72
N LYS A 243 5.38 -5.47 24.16
CA LYS A 243 5.53 -6.89 23.80
C LYS A 243 4.69 -7.33 22.58
N GLY A 244 5.33 -7.86 21.56
CA GLY A 244 4.66 -8.41 20.38
C GLY A 244 4.86 -7.60 19.09
N ILE A 245 4.89 -6.26 19.15
CA ILE A 245 5.17 -5.46 17.97
C ILE A 245 6.68 -5.45 17.63
N ALA A 246 7.00 -5.66 16.38
CA ALA A 246 8.37 -5.72 15.86
C ALA A 246 8.57 -4.79 14.67
N ASP A 247 9.82 -4.59 14.30
CA ASP A 247 10.21 -3.88 13.10
C ASP A 247 9.55 -4.50 11.85
N GLY A 248 8.94 -3.66 11.03
CA GLY A 248 8.25 -4.08 9.81
C GLY A 248 6.81 -4.57 10.01
N ASP A 249 6.27 -4.59 11.23
CA ASP A 249 4.83 -4.83 11.40
C ASP A 249 4.03 -3.69 10.75
N VAL A 250 2.95 -4.03 10.06
CA VAL A 250 2.04 -3.06 9.45
C VAL A 250 1.23 -2.39 10.55
N ILE A 251 1.21 -1.06 10.57
CA ILE A 251 0.43 -0.24 11.51
C ILE A 251 -0.75 0.39 10.77
N GLY A 252 -1.96 0.22 11.31
CA GLY A 252 -3.13 1.01 10.96
C GLY A 252 -3.44 2.03 12.06
N VAL A 253 -3.52 3.31 11.71
CA VAL A 253 -3.87 4.42 12.61
C VAL A 253 -5.38 4.54 12.69
N VAL A 254 -5.95 4.18 13.84
CA VAL A 254 -7.39 4.21 14.10
C VAL A 254 -7.87 5.65 14.22
N THR A 255 -9.05 5.93 13.64
CA THR A 255 -9.60 7.30 13.62
C THR A 255 -11.00 7.40 14.23
N SER A 256 -11.31 8.57 14.82
CA SER A 256 -12.67 8.94 15.22
C SER A 256 -13.50 9.55 14.10
N LYS A 257 -12.96 9.66 12.87
CA LYS A 257 -13.65 10.24 11.73
C LYS A 257 -14.84 9.35 11.35
N ALA A 258 -16.04 9.93 11.33
CA ALA A 258 -17.26 9.19 11.05
C ALA A 258 -17.18 8.43 9.71
N GLY A 259 -17.59 7.18 9.72
CA GLY A 259 -17.61 6.30 8.56
C GLY A 259 -16.25 5.79 8.09
N LEU A 260 -15.15 6.10 8.80
CA LEU A 260 -13.81 5.58 8.50
C LEU A 260 -13.28 4.71 9.66
N ASP A 261 -12.57 3.66 9.29
CA ASP A 261 -11.88 2.75 10.21
C ASP A 261 -10.47 3.24 10.57
N TYR A 262 -9.63 3.46 9.56
CA TYR A 262 -8.26 3.92 9.70
C TYR A 262 -8.04 5.18 8.87
N ALA A 263 -7.25 6.11 9.43
CA ALA A 263 -6.89 7.36 8.75
C ALA A 263 -5.58 7.25 8.00
N HIS A 264 -4.73 6.29 8.36
CA HIS A 264 -3.38 6.17 7.82
C HIS A 264 -2.80 4.79 8.08
N VAL A 265 -1.81 4.40 7.26
CA VAL A 265 -1.09 3.13 7.39
C VAL A 265 0.41 3.31 7.13
N GLY A 266 1.22 2.40 7.68
CA GLY A 266 2.67 2.38 7.51
C GLY A 266 3.30 1.18 8.20
N PHE A 267 4.61 1.22 8.41
CA PHE A 267 5.37 0.15 9.07
C PHE A 267 5.95 0.62 10.40
N ALA A 268 5.94 -0.25 11.39
CA ALA A 268 6.57 -0.06 12.67
C ALA A 268 8.10 -0.03 12.55
N VAL A 269 8.73 0.92 13.22
CA VAL A 269 10.18 1.03 13.32
C VAL A 269 10.54 1.29 14.77
N TRP A 270 11.36 0.42 15.37
CA TRP A 270 11.97 0.70 16.67
C TRP A 270 13.19 1.59 16.52
N GLY A 271 13.08 2.83 16.96
CA GLY A 271 14.18 3.79 16.96
C GLY A 271 15.31 3.43 17.94
N LYS A 272 16.48 4.02 17.74
CA LYS A 272 17.62 3.90 18.67
C LYS A 272 17.32 4.46 20.06
N ASP A 273 16.30 5.30 20.17
CA ASP A 273 15.76 5.86 21.41
C ASP A 273 14.89 4.84 22.20
N GLY A 274 14.70 3.62 21.65
CA GLY A 274 13.86 2.58 22.23
C GLY A 274 12.37 2.88 22.13
N ARG A 275 11.96 3.79 21.23
CA ARG A 275 10.58 4.18 20.97
C ARG A 275 10.14 3.72 19.59
N LEU A 276 8.83 3.65 19.43
CA LEU A 276 8.21 3.29 18.15
C LEU A 276 8.10 4.54 17.26
N HIS A 277 8.53 4.41 16.02
CA HIS A 277 8.41 5.37 14.92
C HIS A 277 7.60 4.77 13.79
N LEU A 278 7.34 5.55 12.73
CA LEU A 278 6.55 5.14 11.59
C LEU A 278 7.33 5.36 10.29
N LEU A 279 7.47 4.31 9.48
CA LEU A 279 7.91 4.41 8.09
C LEU A 279 6.67 4.37 7.19
N HIS A 280 6.40 5.45 6.48
CA HIS A 280 5.14 5.61 5.72
C HIS A 280 5.27 6.54 4.51
N ALA A 281 4.33 6.44 3.57
CA ALA A 281 4.13 7.49 2.57
C ALA A 281 3.27 8.61 3.21
N SER A 282 3.89 9.76 3.44
CA SER A 282 3.29 10.89 4.16
C SER A 282 2.69 11.93 3.24
N SER A 283 1.38 12.17 3.35
CA SER A 283 0.71 13.28 2.67
C SER A 283 1.14 14.66 3.21
N GLN A 284 1.61 14.71 4.46
CA GLN A 284 2.09 15.94 5.09
C GLN A 284 3.49 16.33 4.59
N PHE A 285 4.39 15.35 4.41
CA PHE A 285 5.75 15.57 3.93
C PHE A 285 5.89 15.30 2.43
N HIS A 286 4.80 14.94 1.75
CA HIS A 286 4.71 14.67 0.31
C HIS A 286 5.69 13.60 -0.21
N LYS A 287 6.10 12.67 0.65
CA LYS A 287 7.04 11.59 0.30
C LYS A 287 6.98 10.42 1.27
N VAL A 288 7.60 9.32 0.89
CA VAL A 288 7.92 8.22 1.81
C VAL A 288 9.07 8.65 2.72
N LEU A 289 8.89 8.48 4.02
CA LEU A 289 9.89 8.79 5.03
C LEU A 289 9.73 7.92 6.28
N GLU A 290 10.81 7.81 7.04
CA GLU A 290 10.79 7.37 8.43
C GLU A 290 10.66 8.62 9.31
N THR A 291 9.62 8.69 10.16
CA THR A 291 9.36 9.90 10.95
C THR A 291 10.47 10.13 11.96
N PRO A 292 11.00 11.36 12.08
CA PRO A 292 11.97 11.68 13.13
C PRO A 292 11.32 11.67 14.52
N GLU A 293 10.04 12.02 14.61
CA GLU A 293 9.24 11.95 15.83
C GLU A 293 8.78 10.53 16.13
N THR A 294 8.55 10.25 17.41
CA THR A 294 7.97 8.98 17.84
C THR A 294 6.54 8.81 17.32
N LEU A 295 6.08 7.56 17.18
CA LEU A 295 4.70 7.28 16.80
C LEU A 295 3.70 7.97 17.74
N GLN A 296 3.95 8.01 19.05
CA GLN A 296 3.08 8.73 19.99
C GLN A 296 3.01 10.22 19.65
N ALA A 297 4.13 10.89 19.41
CA ALA A 297 4.16 12.29 19.04
C ALA A 297 3.43 12.53 17.70
N TYR A 298 3.62 11.66 16.72
CA TYR A 298 2.90 11.70 15.44
C TYR A 298 1.38 11.60 15.64
N LEU A 299 0.92 10.66 16.46
CA LEU A 299 -0.52 10.49 16.71
C LEU A 299 -1.13 11.68 17.46
N THR A 300 -0.39 12.30 18.40
CA THR A 300 -0.88 13.45 19.18
C THR A 300 -1.08 14.72 18.37
N GLN A 301 -0.51 14.81 17.18
CA GLN A 301 -0.69 15.97 16.30
C GLN A 301 -2.13 16.13 15.80
N ARG A 302 -2.95 15.08 15.87
CA ARG A 302 -4.34 15.10 15.39
C ARG A 302 -5.28 14.46 16.39
N SER A 303 -6.23 15.23 16.88
CA SER A 303 -7.24 14.75 17.86
C SER A 303 -8.11 13.59 17.35
N SER A 304 -8.19 13.42 16.02
CA SER A 304 -8.92 12.31 15.42
C SER A 304 -8.15 10.98 15.42
N PHE A 305 -6.85 10.96 15.74
CA PHE A 305 -6.06 9.73 15.82
C PHE A 305 -6.18 9.12 17.21
N LEU A 306 -6.89 8.00 17.31
CA LEU A 306 -7.24 7.39 18.59
C LEU A 306 -6.17 6.42 19.12
N GLY A 307 -5.48 5.74 18.23
CA GLY A 307 -4.53 4.68 18.55
C GLY A 307 -4.14 3.89 17.32
N ILE A 308 -3.69 2.66 17.53
CA ILE A 308 -3.24 1.79 16.44
C ILE A 308 -3.78 0.36 16.59
N CYS A 309 -3.89 -0.32 15.44
CA CYS A 309 -3.82 -1.78 15.33
C CYS A 309 -2.57 -2.17 14.55
N ALA A 310 -2.10 -3.40 14.70
CA ALA A 310 -0.90 -3.85 13.99
C ALA A 310 -1.05 -5.29 13.49
N TRP A 311 -0.35 -5.61 12.38
CA TRP A 311 -0.36 -6.93 11.74
C TRP A 311 1.03 -7.29 11.26
N ARG A 312 1.39 -8.56 11.39
CA ARG A 312 2.67 -9.10 10.91
C ARG A 312 2.48 -9.86 9.61
N LEU A 313 3.27 -9.52 8.60
CA LEU A 313 3.37 -10.25 7.35
C LEU A 313 4.06 -11.60 7.60
N LYS A 314 3.44 -12.70 7.12
CA LYS A 314 3.98 -14.06 7.21
C LYS A 314 4.96 -14.36 6.10
#